data_d915a54b3415a9db84729f1d0e5ff531
#
_entry.id   d915a54b3415a9db84729f1d0e5ff531
#
_cell.length_a   1.000
_cell.length_b   1.000
_cell.length_c   1.000
_cell.angle_alpha   90.00
_cell.angle_beta   90.00
_cell.angle_gamma   90.00
#
_symmetry.space_group_name_H-M   'P 1'
#
loop_
_entity.id
_entity.type
_entity.pdbx_description
1 polymer ?
#
loop_
_entity_poly.entity_id
_entity_poly.type
_entity_poly.pdbx_seq_one_letter_code
_entity_poly.pdbx_strand_id
1 'polypeptide(L)'
;MSNRTLQALTLSLSALALATSASAATPVASNNPTVVLVHGAFADSSSWNSVASELRDKGYPVVAVANPLRGVASDAKYAASVIDSIQGPIVLVGHSYGGAIISNAAVGKAQVKALVYVAAFAPEKGESVVELAGKFPGSTLGDALAQPVPLPDGGVDLYIQQDKFRGQFAADVSAKDAKLMAVGQRPIAEAALKEANQGTAWKSIPSYFVYGTGDKNIPKAALAWMAERAQSKGTFEIANASHVPMVSHAHEVTRVIETAARSVR
;
A
#
# COMPACT_ATOMS: atom_id res chain seq x y z
N MET A 1 -59.79 9.53 -73.60
CA MET A 1 -58.34 9.75 -73.57
C MET A 1 -58.14 10.93 -72.56
N SER A 2 -57.89 10.64 -71.35
CA SER A 2 -57.76 11.69 -70.35
C SER A 2 -56.59 11.32 -69.40
N ASN A 3 -55.52 12.10 -69.52
CA ASN A 3 -54.37 12.03 -68.62
C ASN A 3 -54.74 12.69 -67.27
N ARG A 4 -54.58 11.89 -66.19
CA ARG A 4 -54.60 12.42 -64.84
C ARG A 4 -53.20 12.35 -64.28
N THR A 5 -52.57 13.52 -64.13
CA THR A 5 -51.32 13.73 -63.41
C THR A 5 -51.55 13.69 -61.91
N LEU A 6 -50.91 12.75 -61.20
CA LEU A 6 -50.82 12.75 -59.74
C LEU A 6 -49.66 13.67 -59.32
N GLN A 7 -50.01 14.68 -58.54
CA GLN A 7 -49.01 15.49 -57.79
C GLN A 7 -48.71 14.81 -56.45
N ALA A 8 -47.46 14.46 -56.24
CA ALA A 8 -46.98 13.95 -54.95
C ALA A 8 -46.57 15.14 -54.09
N LEU A 9 -47.22 15.27 -52.92
CA LEU A 9 -46.88 16.20 -51.88
C LEU A 9 -45.76 15.62 -51.00
N THR A 10 -44.57 16.19 -51.05
CA THR A 10 -43.46 15.84 -50.14
C THR A 10 -43.54 16.71 -48.91
N LEU A 11 -43.90 16.11 -47.74
CA LEU A 11 -43.76 16.73 -46.45
C LEU A 11 -42.30 16.55 -45.99
N SER A 12 -41.56 17.65 -45.91
CA SER A 12 -40.26 17.70 -45.25
C SER A 12 -40.43 17.91 -43.75
N LEU A 13 -40.18 16.86 -42.95
CA LEU A 13 -40.02 16.96 -41.47
C LEU A 13 -38.61 17.47 -41.19
N SER A 14 -38.50 18.72 -40.73
CA SER A 14 -37.27 19.28 -40.17
C SER A 14 -37.14 18.83 -38.70
N ALA A 15 -36.30 17.83 -38.41
CA ALA A 15 -35.95 17.42 -37.06
C ALA A 15 -34.92 18.42 -36.49
N LEU A 16 -35.36 19.24 -35.53
CA LEU A 16 -34.49 20.12 -34.77
C LEU A 16 -33.77 19.31 -33.68
N ALA A 17 -32.50 18.93 -33.93
CA ALA A 17 -31.68 18.23 -32.95
C ALA A 17 -31.18 19.25 -31.90
N LEU A 18 -31.76 19.22 -30.70
CA LEU A 18 -31.19 19.92 -29.55
C LEU A 18 -29.91 19.16 -29.11
N ALA A 19 -28.75 19.66 -29.46
CA ALA A 19 -27.49 19.22 -28.91
C ALA A 19 -27.36 19.72 -27.46
N THR A 20 -27.68 18.88 -26.51
CA THR A 20 -27.34 19.12 -25.09
C THR A 20 -25.84 18.95 -24.94
N SER A 21 -25.11 20.07 -24.87
CA SER A 21 -23.70 20.10 -24.50
C SER A 21 -23.57 19.65 -23.03
N ALA A 22 -23.29 18.37 -22.81
CA ALA A 22 -22.85 17.90 -21.50
C ALA A 22 -21.48 18.57 -21.25
N SER A 23 -21.47 19.62 -20.45
CA SER A 23 -20.24 20.22 -19.93
C SER A 23 -19.59 19.15 -19.05
N ALA A 24 -18.53 18.50 -19.56
CA ALA A 24 -17.70 17.65 -18.74
C ALA A 24 -17.07 18.55 -17.66
N ALA A 25 -17.52 18.38 -16.40
CA ALA A 25 -16.91 19.04 -15.27
C ALA A 25 -15.43 18.69 -15.27
N THR A 26 -14.56 19.66 -15.49
CA THR A 26 -13.12 19.52 -15.32
C THR A 26 -12.90 19.02 -13.87
N PRO A 27 -12.16 17.92 -13.66
CA PRO A 27 -11.86 17.48 -12.31
C PRO A 27 -11.17 18.63 -11.58
N VAL A 28 -11.77 19.12 -10.49
CA VAL A 28 -11.10 20.07 -9.61
C VAL A 28 -9.84 19.37 -9.12
N ALA A 29 -8.68 19.88 -9.49
CA ALA A 29 -7.41 19.35 -9.03
C ALA A 29 -7.43 19.36 -7.48
N SER A 30 -7.37 18.19 -6.88
CA SER A 30 -7.32 18.09 -5.43
C SER A 30 -6.04 18.77 -4.94
N ASN A 31 -6.15 19.71 -4.00
CA ASN A 31 -4.98 20.30 -3.32
C ASN A 31 -4.31 19.31 -2.36
N ASN A 32 -4.87 18.12 -2.22
CA ASN A 32 -4.33 17.05 -1.38
C ASN A 32 -3.19 16.32 -2.08
N PRO A 33 -2.13 15.92 -1.35
CA PRO A 33 -1.11 15.03 -1.89
C PRO A 33 -1.72 13.68 -2.30
N THR A 34 -1.16 13.05 -3.33
CA THR A 34 -1.52 11.66 -3.65
C THR A 34 -0.96 10.72 -2.57
N VAL A 35 -1.79 9.83 -2.05
CA VAL A 35 -1.36 8.78 -1.13
C VAL A 35 -1.06 7.52 -1.92
N VAL A 36 0.19 7.04 -1.85
CA VAL A 36 0.64 5.81 -2.50
C VAL A 36 0.85 4.75 -1.45
N LEU A 37 0.13 3.63 -1.55
CA LEU A 37 0.07 2.55 -0.57
C LEU A 37 0.83 1.32 -1.08
N VAL A 38 1.82 0.83 -0.34
CA VAL A 38 2.65 -0.33 -0.70
C VAL A 38 2.47 -1.43 0.34
N HIS A 39 1.85 -2.55 -0.06
CA HIS A 39 1.63 -3.70 0.82
C HIS A 39 2.91 -4.50 1.07
N GLY A 40 2.94 -5.26 2.16
CA GLY A 40 4.01 -6.19 2.53
C GLY A 40 3.80 -7.61 2.04
N ALA A 41 4.64 -8.53 2.54
CA ALA A 41 4.53 -9.97 2.33
C ALA A 41 3.20 -10.52 2.86
N PHE A 42 2.74 -11.63 2.31
CA PHE A 42 1.53 -12.34 2.72
C PHE A 42 0.23 -11.52 2.62
N ALA A 43 0.31 -10.36 1.97
CA ALA A 43 -0.79 -9.43 1.70
C ALA A 43 -0.75 -8.99 0.23
N ASP A 44 -1.80 -8.32 -0.20
CA ASP A 44 -1.88 -7.67 -1.51
C ASP A 44 -2.49 -6.26 -1.39
N SER A 45 -2.74 -5.60 -2.51
CA SER A 45 -3.32 -4.26 -2.54
C SER A 45 -4.69 -4.16 -1.86
N SER A 46 -5.47 -5.25 -1.77
CA SER A 46 -6.79 -5.26 -1.15
C SER A 46 -6.73 -5.08 0.37
N SER A 47 -5.58 -5.36 0.99
CA SER A 47 -5.36 -5.09 2.42
C SER A 47 -5.51 -3.60 2.77
N TRP A 48 -5.44 -2.72 1.78
CA TRP A 48 -5.62 -1.28 1.93
C TRP A 48 -7.05 -0.78 1.67
N ASN A 49 -8.00 -1.65 1.30
CA ASN A 49 -9.33 -1.24 0.83
C ASN A 49 -10.04 -0.26 1.76
N SER A 50 -10.07 -0.54 3.07
CA SER A 50 -10.73 0.33 4.04
C SER A 50 -10.03 1.69 4.17
N VAL A 51 -8.70 1.70 4.28
CA VAL A 51 -7.89 2.94 4.33
C VAL A 51 -8.05 3.74 3.04
N ALA A 52 -8.01 3.07 1.89
CA ALA A 52 -8.18 3.72 0.59
C ALA A 52 -9.57 4.34 0.44
N SER A 53 -10.61 3.65 0.90
CA SER A 53 -11.98 4.19 0.91
C SER A 53 -12.06 5.46 1.75
N GLU A 54 -11.62 5.40 3.02
CA GLU A 54 -11.65 6.57 3.92
C GLU A 54 -10.85 7.76 3.38
N LEU A 55 -9.68 7.52 2.80
CA LEU A 55 -8.87 8.59 2.20
C LEU A 55 -9.57 9.21 1.00
N ARG A 56 -10.19 8.41 0.13
CA ARG A 56 -10.94 8.90 -1.03
C ARG A 56 -12.17 9.71 -0.62
N ASP A 57 -12.90 9.28 0.40
CA ASP A 57 -14.04 10.01 0.95
C ASP A 57 -13.63 11.38 1.50
N LYS A 58 -12.35 11.53 1.92
CA LYS A 58 -11.73 12.78 2.36
C LYS A 58 -11.06 13.57 1.22
N GLY A 59 -11.22 13.14 -0.02
CA GLY A 59 -10.76 13.84 -1.22
C GLY A 59 -9.26 13.66 -1.53
N TYR A 60 -8.59 12.64 -0.97
CA TYR A 60 -7.22 12.31 -1.37
C TYR A 60 -7.23 11.44 -2.64
N PRO A 61 -6.39 11.75 -3.65
CA PRO A 61 -6.03 10.78 -4.67
C PRO A 61 -5.27 9.60 -4.03
N VAL A 62 -5.64 8.36 -4.35
CA VAL A 62 -5.03 7.16 -3.76
C VAL A 62 -4.61 6.18 -4.86
N VAL A 63 -3.40 5.63 -4.73
CA VAL A 63 -2.87 4.56 -5.57
C VAL A 63 -2.37 3.42 -4.68
N ALA A 64 -2.89 2.22 -4.83
CA ALA A 64 -2.40 1.02 -4.17
C ALA A 64 -1.51 0.23 -5.14
N VAL A 65 -0.23 0.10 -4.79
CA VAL A 65 0.79 -0.56 -5.61
C VAL A 65 0.67 -2.07 -5.48
N ALA A 66 0.61 -2.79 -6.60
CA ALA A 66 0.74 -4.24 -6.62
C ALA A 66 2.22 -4.64 -6.45
N ASN A 67 2.70 -4.62 -5.21
CA ASN A 67 4.09 -4.91 -4.88
C ASN A 67 4.46 -6.34 -5.33
N PRO A 68 5.52 -6.55 -6.16
CA PRO A 68 5.84 -7.86 -6.71
C PRO A 68 6.31 -8.89 -5.69
N LEU A 69 6.95 -8.49 -4.58
CA LEU A 69 7.49 -9.36 -3.52
C LEU A 69 8.59 -10.30 -4.02
N ARG A 70 9.43 -9.83 -4.95
CA ARG A 70 10.49 -10.63 -5.59
C ARG A 70 11.91 -10.23 -5.18
N GLY A 71 12.13 -8.99 -4.71
CA GLY A 71 13.42 -8.48 -4.25
C GLY A 71 13.33 -7.00 -3.90
N VAL A 72 14.10 -6.55 -2.90
CA VAL A 72 14.03 -5.15 -2.43
C VAL A 72 14.35 -4.18 -3.56
N ALA A 73 15.40 -4.44 -4.34
CA ALA A 73 15.81 -3.54 -5.42
C ALA A 73 14.81 -3.54 -6.59
N SER A 74 14.32 -4.70 -7.01
CA SER A 74 13.35 -4.82 -8.10
C SER A 74 12.00 -4.21 -7.76
N ASP A 75 11.51 -4.50 -6.56
CA ASP A 75 10.21 -4.02 -6.07
C ASP A 75 10.25 -2.51 -5.83
N ALA A 76 11.34 -1.99 -5.28
CA ALA A 76 11.55 -0.55 -5.14
C ALA A 76 11.61 0.17 -6.48
N LYS A 77 12.26 -0.43 -7.49
CA LYS A 77 12.28 0.11 -8.85
C LYS A 77 10.87 0.17 -9.45
N TYR A 78 10.08 -0.88 -9.24
CA TYR A 78 8.68 -0.90 -9.67
C TYR A 78 7.85 0.19 -8.96
N ALA A 79 7.95 0.30 -7.63
CA ALA A 79 7.27 1.34 -6.88
C ALA A 79 7.72 2.75 -7.30
N ALA A 80 9.01 2.94 -7.58
CA ALA A 80 9.56 4.20 -8.12
C ALA A 80 8.95 4.57 -9.47
N SER A 81 8.69 3.61 -10.36
CA SER A 81 8.02 3.87 -11.65
C SER A 81 6.57 4.35 -11.43
N VAL A 82 5.87 3.81 -10.44
CA VAL A 82 4.53 4.30 -10.06
C VAL A 82 4.63 5.73 -9.51
N ILE A 83 5.59 6.02 -8.63
CA ILE A 83 5.84 7.36 -8.11
C ILE A 83 6.08 8.34 -9.27
N ASP A 84 6.93 7.98 -10.23
CA ASP A 84 7.30 8.84 -11.37
C ASP A 84 6.12 9.16 -12.30
N SER A 85 5.08 8.32 -12.32
CA SER A 85 3.86 8.55 -13.11
C SER A 85 2.89 9.55 -12.46
N ILE A 86 3.14 9.94 -11.20
CA ILE A 86 2.23 10.81 -10.43
C ILE A 86 2.75 12.24 -10.44
N GLN A 87 1.86 13.18 -10.75
CA GLN A 87 2.14 14.60 -10.67
C GLN A 87 1.78 15.15 -9.29
N GLY A 88 2.61 16.08 -8.79
CA GLY A 88 2.37 16.75 -7.51
C GLY A 88 2.94 16.00 -6.29
N PRO A 89 2.62 16.48 -5.07
CA PRO A 89 3.16 15.93 -3.83
C PRO A 89 2.59 14.55 -3.52
N ILE A 90 3.44 13.69 -2.93
CA ILE A 90 3.11 12.31 -2.57
C ILE A 90 3.36 12.09 -1.07
N VAL A 91 2.41 11.41 -0.41
CA VAL A 91 2.64 10.70 0.85
C VAL A 91 2.78 9.22 0.52
N LEU A 92 3.94 8.65 0.79
CA LEU A 92 4.25 7.26 0.46
C LEU A 92 4.15 6.40 1.72
N VAL A 93 3.30 5.38 1.67
CA VAL A 93 2.93 4.53 2.81
C VAL A 93 3.37 3.10 2.56
N GLY A 94 4.10 2.50 3.50
CA GLY A 94 4.55 1.11 3.41
C GLY A 94 4.10 0.26 4.59
N HIS A 95 3.55 -0.92 4.31
CA HIS A 95 3.23 -1.93 5.31
C HIS A 95 4.30 -3.00 5.34
N SER A 96 4.77 -3.38 6.53
CA SER A 96 5.67 -4.53 6.73
C SER A 96 6.92 -4.45 5.82
N TYR A 97 7.19 -5.45 4.99
CA TYR A 97 8.21 -5.44 3.95
C TYR A 97 8.10 -4.23 3.02
N GLY A 98 6.88 -3.73 2.77
CA GLY A 98 6.65 -2.51 1.99
C GLY A 98 7.37 -1.27 2.55
N GLY A 99 7.71 -1.26 3.84
CA GLY A 99 8.54 -0.22 4.45
C GLY A 99 9.97 -0.19 3.91
N ALA A 100 10.60 -1.35 3.68
CA ALA A 100 11.88 -1.43 2.99
C ALA A 100 11.75 -0.90 1.55
N ILE A 101 10.65 -1.23 0.88
CA ILE A 101 10.39 -0.78 -0.49
C ILE A 101 10.28 0.75 -0.57
N ILE A 102 9.48 1.38 0.31
CA ILE A 102 9.34 2.85 0.30
C ILE A 102 10.64 3.55 0.69
N SER A 103 11.45 2.94 1.57
CA SER A 103 12.76 3.46 1.98
C SER A 103 13.74 3.57 0.81
N ASN A 104 13.64 2.66 -0.17
CA ASN A 104 14.45 2.66 -1.39
C ASN A 104 13.80 3.49 -2.52
N ALA A 105 12.51 3.28 -2.78
CA ALA A 105 11.80 3.89 -3.90
C ALA A 105 11.75 5.42 -3.83
N ALA A 106 11.76 5.99 -2.61
CA ALA A 106 11.67 7.43 -2.39
C ALA A 106 13.03 8.15 -2.50
N VAL A 107 14.15 7.43 -2.62
CA VAL A 107 15.47 8.07 -2.74
C VAL A 107 15.53 8.94 -4.00
N GLY A 108 15.85 10.23 -3.82
CA GLY A 108 15.94 11.19 -4.93
C GLY A 108 14.59 11.62 -5.54
N LYS A 109 13.45 11.24 -4.97
CA LYS A 109 12.11 11.59 -5.46
C LYS A 109 11.59 12.86 -4.77
N ALA A 110 11.83 14.00 -5.38
CA ALA A 110 11.46 15.32 -4.82
C ALA A 110 9.94 15.49 -4.56
N GLN A 111 9.09 14.75 -5.30
CA GLN A 111 7.65 14.72 -5.10
C GLN A 111 7.21 13.96 -3.85
N VAL A 112 8.03 13.04 -3.29
CA VAL A 112 7.71 12.34 -2.04
C VAL A 112 8.02 13.27 -0.87
N LYS A 113 6.98 13.69 -0.15
CA LYS A 113 7.06 14.70 0.92
C LYS A 113 7.00 14.10 2.33
N ALA A 114 6.40 12.93 2.47
CA ALA A 114 6.36 12.21 3.73
C ALA A 114 6.33 10.70 3.52
N LEU A 115 6.86 9.96 4.48
CA LEU A 115 6.81 8.49 4.56
C LEU A 115 5.94 8.09 5.76
N VAL A 116 5.12 7.04 5.57
CA VAL A 116 4.34 6.44 6.66
C VAL A 116 4.64 4.95 6.73
N TYR A 117 5.11 4.49 7.87
CA TYR A 117 5.45 3.10 8.15
C TYR A 117 4.34 2.46 8.97
N VAL A 118 3.61 1.52 8.40
CA VAL A 118 2.48 0.82 9.04
C VAL A 118 2.93 -0.59 9.40
N ALA A 119 3.19 -0.87 10.68
CA ALA A 119 3.76 -2.13 11.15
C ALA A 119 4.94 -2.58 10.25
N ALA A 120 5.89 -1.67 9.97
CA ALA A 120 6.79 -1.80 8.83
C ALA A 120 8.27 -1.63 9.17
N PHE A 121 9.11 -2.24 8.34
CA PHE A 121 10.56 -2.12 8.41
C PHE A 121 11.05 -0.79 7.84
N ALA A 122 11.99 -0.16 8.56
CA ALA A 122 12.72 1.02 8.11
C ALA A 122 14.23 0.70 8.16
N PRO A 123 14.74 -0.10 7.22
CA PRO A 123 16.12 -0.58 7.25
C PRO A 123 17.14 0.51 6.96
N GLU A 124 18.32 0.38 7.54
CA GLU A 124 19.53 1.10 7.18
C GLU A 124 20.16 0.46 5.94
N LYS A 125 21.06 1.17 5.29
CA LYS A 125 21.86 0.61 4.18
C LYS A 125 22.66 -0.61 4.67
N GLY A 126 22.54 -1.71 3.97
CA GLY A 126 23.19 -2.98 4.29
C GLY A 126 22.37 -3.91 5.18
N GLU A 127 21.34 -3.42 5.89
CA GLU A 127 20.45 -4.28 6.69
C GLU A 127 19.44 -5.01 5.80
N SER A 128 19.11 -6.23 6.17
CA SER A 128 18.01 -7.00 5.55
C SER A 128 16.77 -7.04 6.46
N VAL A 129 15.63 -7.38 5.86
CA VAL A 129 14.36 -7.53 6.61
C VAL A 129 14.46 -8.66 7.62
N VAL A 130 15.10 -9.77 7.27
CA VAL A 130 15.26 -10.93 8.17
C VAL A 130 16.14 -10.59 9.37
N GLU A 131 17.23 -9.83 9.19
CA GLU A 131 18.07 -9.37 10.30
C GLU A 131 17.31 -8.45 11.26
N LEU A 132 16.53 -7.52 10.73
CA LEU A 132 15.72 -6.62 11.54
C LEU A 132 14.60 -7.37 12.30
N ALA A 133 13.97 -8.35 11.67
CA ALA A 133 12.95 -9.19 12.32
C ALA A 133 13.51 -9.98 13.49
N GLY A 134 14.78 -10.44 13.39
CA GLY A 134 15.48 -11.18 14.43
C GLY A 134 16.20 -10.33 15.47
N LYS A 135 16.25 -9.01 15.30
CA LYS A 135 17.04 -8.12 16.18
C LYS A 135 16.52 -8.05 17.61
N PHE A 136 15.23 -8.23 17.81
CA PHE A 136 14.58 -8.25 19.12
C PHE A 136 13.76 -9.54 19.27
N PRO A 137 13.65 -10.10 20.48
CA PRO A 137 12.84 -11.27 20.71
C PRO A 137 11.35 -10.96 20.53
N GLY A 138 10.56 -11.96 20.14
CA GLY A 138 9.10 -11.89 20.10
C GLY A 138 8.47 -12.18 18.72
N SER A 139 9.23 -12.24 17.62
CA SER A 139 8.71 -12.75 16.36
C SER A 139 8.50 -14.27 16.45
N THR A 140 7.31 -14.71 16.02
CA THR A 140 6.95 -16.13 15.88
C THR A 140 6.65 -16.51 14.43
N LEU A 141 6.98 -15.62 13.49
CA LEU A 141 6.66 -15.82 12.08
C LEU A 141 7.30 -17.10 11.52
N GLY A 142 8.53 -17.41 11.92
CA GLY A 142 9.23 -18.61 11.45
C GLY A 142 8.45 -19.90 11.72
N ASP A 143 7.84 -20.04 12.90
CA ASP A 143 7.04 -21.20 13.30
C ASP A 143 5.69 -21.30 12.57
N ALA A 144 5.26 -20.20 11.96
CA ALA A 144 4.01 -20.13 11.22
C ALA A 144 4.17 -20.31 9.70
N LEU A 145 5.41 -20.31 9.19
CA LEU A 145 5.64 -20.52 7.77
C LEU A 145 5.27 -21.93 7.33
N ALA A 146 4.69 -22.05 6.14
CA ALA A 146 4.48 -23.32 5.46
C ALA A 146 5.81 -23.84 4.89
N GLN A 147 5.79 -25.09 4.38
CA GLN A 147 6.92 -25.57 3.59
C GLN A 147 7.17 -24.63 2.42
N PRO A 148 8.42 -24.20 2.19
CA PRO A 148 8.75 -23.34 1.06
C PRO A 148 8.34 -23.96 -0.27
N VAL A 149 7.82 -23.16 -1.17
CA VAL A 149 7.43 -23.59 -2.52
C VAL A 149 8.59 -23.33 -3.47
N PRO A 150 9.23 -24.37 -4.03
CA PRO A 150 10.31 -24.21 -4.99
C PRO A 150 9.81 -23.53 -6.27
N LEU A 151 10.62 -22.62 -6.80
CA LEU A 151 10.34 -21.95 -8.08
C LEU A 151 11.21 -22.54 -9.19
N PRO A 152 10.77 -22.45 -10.46
CA PRO A 152 11.52 -23.00 -11.60
C PRO A 152 12.93 -22.38 -11.78
N ASP A 153 13.14 -21.16 -11.32
CA ASP A 153 14.41 -20.44 -11.36
C ASP A 153 15.38 -20.77 -10.21
N GLY A 154 15.01 -21.73 -9.35
CA GLY A 154 15.79 -22.16 -8.21
C GLY A 154 15.55 -21.35 -6.93
N GLY A 155 14.70 -20.33 -6.96
CA GLY A 155 14.24 -19.61 -5.78
C GLY A 155 13.16 -20.38 -5.00
N VAL A 156 12.73 -19.82 -3.88
CA VAL A 156 11.60 -20.36 -3.10
C VAL A 156 10.64 -19.23 -2.70
N ASP A 157 9.35 -19.53 -2.71
CA ASP A 157 8.29 -18.69 -2.19
C ASP A 157 7.89 -19.13 -0.78
N LEU A 158 7.71 -18.16 0.09
CA LEU A 158 7.28 -18.34 1.47
C LEU A 158 5.81 -17.95 1.63
N TYR A 159 5.09 -18.81 2.36
CA TYR A 159 3.68 -18.62 2.75
C TYR A 159 3.55 -18.82 4.26
N ILE A 160 2.55 -18.19 4.87
CA ILE A 160 2.08 -18.54 6.20
C ILE A 160 1.11 -19.73 6.08
N GLN A 161 1.20 -20.73 6.96
CA GLN A 161 0.23 -21.83 7.05
C GLN A 161 -1.18 -21.23 7.25
N GLN A 162 -2.16 -21.69 6.44
CA GLN A 162 -3.50 -21.07 6.43
C GLN A 162 -4.22 -21.18 7.78
N ASP A 163 -4.01 -22.26 8.51
CA ASP A 163 -4.57 -22.49 9.85
C ASP A 163 -3.92 -21.59 10.92
N LYS A 164 -2.66 -21.21 10.73
CA LYS A 164 -1.93 -20.30 11.61
C LYS A 164 -2.09 -18.82 11.23
N PHE A 165 -2.50 -18.54 9.99
CA PHE A 165 -2.50 -17.19 9.42
C PHE A 165 -3.19 -16.17 10.31
N ARG A 166 -4.43 -16.46 10.77
CA ARG A 166 -5.15 -15.53 11.63
C ARG A 166 -4.40 -15.25 12.91
N GLY A 167 -3.97 -16.27 13.63
CA GLY A 167 -3.30 -16.11 14.93
C GLY A 167 -1.94 -15.40 14.83
N GLN A 168 -1.25 -15.57 13.70
CA GLN A 168 0.07 -15.00 13.45
C GLN A 168 0.01 -13.59 12.88
N PHE A 169 -0.84 -13.38 11.86
CA PHE A 169 -0.78 -12.22 10.97
C PHE A 169 -1.94 -11.23 11.19
N ALA A 170 -3.14 -11.75 11.49
CA ALA A 170 -4.40 -11.01 11.49
C ALA A 170 -5.28 -11.35 12.70
N ALA A 171 -4.70 -11.37 13.92
CA ALA A 171 -5.34 -11.92 15.11
C ALA A 171 -6.62 -11.17 15.53
N ASP A 172 -6.69 -9.88 15.27
CA ASP A 172 -7.80 -8.98 15.57
C ASP A 172 -8.75 -8.73 14.37
N VAL A 173 -8.48 -9.38 13.23
CA VAL A 173 -9.40 -9.41 12.07
C VAL A 173 -10.46 -10.49 12.28
N SER A 174 -11.66 -10.30 11.72
CA SER A 174 -12.72 -11.31 11.78
C SER A 174 -12.24 -12.66 11.27
N ALA A 175 -12.73 -13.75 11.85
CA ALA A 175 -12.34 -15.10 11.42
C ALA A 175 -12.67 -15.37 9.95
N LYS A 176 -13.76 -14.80 9.44
CA LYS A 176 -14.20 -14.91 8.04
C LYS A 176 -13.18 -14.22 7.11
N ASP A 177 -12.85 -12.96 7.41
CA ASP A 177 -11.96 -12.17 6.55
C ASP A 177 -10.52 -12.68 6.62
N ALA A 178 -10.04 -13.06 7.82
CA ALA A 178 -8.71 -13.66 7.98
C ALA A 178 -8.54 -14.97 7.20
N LYS A 179 -9.61 -15.79 7.07
CA LYS A 179 -9.60 -16.98 6.22
C LYS A 179 -9.48 -16.63 4.73
N LEU A 180 -10.17 -15.58 4.27
CA LEU A 180 -10.05 -15.12 2.89
C LEU A 180 -8.66 -14.56 2.62
N MET A 181 -8.11 -13.77 3.56
CA MET A 181 -6.74 -13.27 3.48
C MET A 181 -5.72 -14.41 3.43
N ALA A 182 -5.91 -15.47 4.21
CA ALA A 182 -5.01 -16.64 4.21
C ALA A 182 -5.01 -17.37 2.86
N VAL A 183 -6.16 -17.48 2.19
CA VAL A 183 -6.26 -18.10 0.86
C VAL A 183 -5.66 -17.19 -0.22
N GLY A 184 -5.92 -15.88 -0.13
CA GLY A 184 -5.45 -14.88 -1.09
C GLY A 184 -4.06 -14.33 -0.79
N GLN A 185 -3.36 -14.80 0.25
CA GLN A 185 -2.05 -14.29 0.61
C GLN A 185 -1.07 -14.36 -0.55
N ARG A 186 -0.34 -13.28 -0.77
CA ARG A 186 0.67 -13.22 -1.80
C ARG A 186 2.02 -13.65 -1.24
N PRO A 187 2.69 -14.65 -1.81
CA PRO A 187 3.97 -15.13 -1.30
C PRO A 187 5.06 -14.11 -1.49
N ILE A 188 6.07 -14.21 -0.66
CA ILE A 188 7.31 -13.45 -0.84
C ILE A 188 8.45 -14.40 -1.20
N ALA A 189 9.28 -14.01 -2.16
CA ALA A 189 10.53 -14.72 -2.40
C ALA A 189 11.44 -14.63 -1.16
N GLU A 190 11.98 -15.76 -0.72
CA GLU A 190 12.89 -15.80 0.45
C GLU A 190 14.08 -14.85 0.24
N ALA A 191 14.61 -14.79 -0.99
CA ALA A 191 15.70 -13.89 -1.37
C ALA A 191 15.36 -12.41 -1.07
N ALA A 192 14.10 -12.00 -1.25
CA ALA A 192 13.67 -10.63 -0.96
C ALA A 192 13.79 -10.26 0.54
N LEU A 193 13.57 -11.22 1.44
CA LEU A 193 13.73 -10.99 2.88
C LEU A 193 15.20 -10.89 3.30
N LYS A 194 16.09 -11.58 2.56
CA LYS A 194 17.53 -11.62 2.82
C LYS A 194 18.32 -10.53 2.09
N GLU A 195 17.71 -9.87 1.10
CA GLU A 195 18.36 -8.85 0.31
C GLU A 195 18.69 -7.62 1.16
N ALA A 196 19.95 -7.18 1.06
CA ALA A 196 20.45 -6.00 1.76
C ALA A 196 19.84 -4.71 1.20
N ASN A 197 19.29 -3.90 2.07
CA ASN A 197 18.71 -2.59 1.76
C ASN A 197 19.80 -1.61 1.22
N GLN A 198 19.43 -0.79 0.25
CA GLN A 198 20.33 0.19 -0.33
C GLN A 198 19.91 1.64 -0.08
N GLY A 199 18.59 1.88 0.07
CA GLY A 199 18.00 3.20 0.22
C GLY A 199 17.53 3.51 1.63
N THR A 200 17.76 4.73 2.09
CA THR A 200 17.42 5.20 3.44
C THR A 200 16.69 6.54 3.38
N ALA A 201 15.62 6.62 2.57
CA ALA A 201 14.89 7.87 2.34
C ALA A 201 14.36 8.51 3.64
N TRP A 202 14.09 7.70 4.68
CA TRP A 202 13.68 8.17 6.01
C TRP A 202 14.71 9.07 6.70
N LYS A 203 15.98 9.10 6.25
CA LYS A 203 17.00 10.05 6.75
C LYS A 203 16.80 11.48 6.25
N SER A 204 16.11 11.65 5.14
CA SER A 204 15.93 12.96 4.50
C SER A 204 14.46 13.38 4.33
N ILE A 205 13.53 12.43 4.39
CA ILE A 205 12.10 12.68 4.25
C ILE A 205 11.42 12.47 5.61
N PRO A 206 10.59 13.42 6.09
CA PRO A 206 9.84 13.27 7.31
C PRO A 206 9.05 11.97 7.34
N SER A 207 9.16 11.20 8.43
CA SER A 207 8.52 9.89 8.55
C SER A 207 7.61 9.80 9.77
N TYR A 208 6.57 8.98 9.66
CA TYR A 208 5.57 8.69 10.69
C TYR A 208 5.45 7.17 10.83
N PHE A 209 5.17 6.70 12.05
CA PHE A 209 5.05 5.28 12.34
C PHE A 209 3.73 4.98 13.04
N VAL A 210 3.06 3.90 12.64
CA VAL A 210 1.89 3.35 13.32
C VAL A 210 1.96 1.85 13.34
N TYR A 211 1.75 1.22 14.52
CA TYR A 211 1.84 -0.23 14.65
C TYR A 211 1.04 -0.77 15.83
N GLY A 212 0.71 -2.05 15.74
CA GLY A 212 0.03 -2.78 16.79
C GLY A 212 0.98 -3.28 17.87
N THR A 213 0.56 -3.22 19.13
CA THR A 213 1.35 -3.79 20.25
C THR A 213 1.26 -5.31 20.34
N GLY A 214 0.31 -5.94 19.62
CA GLY A 214 0.12 -7.39 19.50
C GLY A 214 0.75 -8.01 18.26
N ASP A 215 1.59 -7.27 17.53
CA ASP A 215 2.27 -7.77 16.34
C ASP A 215 3.21 -8.94 16.67
N LYS A 216 2.99 -10.08 15.99
CA LYS A 216 3.79 -11.30 16.14
C LYS A 216 4.78 -11.52 15.01
N ASN A 217 4.75 -10.68 13.98
CA ASN A 217 5.70 -10.74 12.88
C ASN A 217 6.91 -9.84 13.15
N ILE A 218 6.65 -8.58 13.53
CA ILE A 218 7.69 -7.62 13.88
C ILE A 218 7.48 -7.23 15.34
N PRO A 219 8.37 -7.62 16.26
CA PRO A 219 8.21 -7.30 17.67
C PRO A 219 8.07 -5.78 17.88
N LYS A 220 7.18 -5.37 18.79
CA LYS A 220 6.99 -3.97 19.18
C LYS A 220 8.32 -3.25 19.44
N ALA A 221 9.26 -3.91 20.11
CA ALA A 221 10.57 -3.33 20.41
C ALA A 221 11.37 -2.98 19.15
N ALA A 222 11.26 -3.81 18.10
CA ALA A 222 11.90 -3.52 16.81
C ALA A 222 11.24 -2.32 16.11
N LEU A 223 9.90 -2.26 16.12
CA LEU A 223 9.13 -1.16 15.51
C LEU A 223 9.43 0.17 16.20
N ALA A 224 9.41 0.19 17.54
CA ALA A 224 9.74 1.37 18.34
C ALA A 224 11.18 1.84 18.08
N TRP A 225 12.13 0.91 18.07
CA TRP A 225 13.54 1.22 17.81
C TRP A 225 13.76 1.79 16.39
N MET A 226 13.09 1.25 15.36
CA MET A 226 13.18 1.81 14.01
C MET A 226 12.55 3.21 13.92
N ALA A 227 11.43 3.45 14.62
CA ALA A 227 10.79 4.76 14.66
C ALA A 227 11.68 5.81 15.35
N GLU A 228 12.32 5.44 16.46
CA GLU A 228 13.29 6.29 17.17
C GLU A 228 14.50 6.61 16.28
N ARG A 229 15.12 5.58 15.69
CA ARG A 229 16.25 5.72 14.76
C ARG A 229 15.94 6.64 13.58
N ALA A 230 14.72 6.53 13.04
CA ALA A 230 14.26 7.38 11.95
C ALA A 230 13.88 8.81 12.38
N GLN A 231 13.99 9.14 13.67
CA GLN A 231 13.55 10.44 14.23
C GLN A 231 12.11 10.77 13.80
N SER A 232 11.23 9.79 13.98
CA SER A 232 9.83 9.86 13.57
C SER A 232 9.17 11.17 14.01
N LYS A 233 8.43 11.83 13.13
CA LYS A 233 7.63 13.02 13.44
C LYS A 233 6.36 12.72 14.22
N GLY A 234 5.99 11.42 14.30
CA GLY A 234 4.88 10.92 15.10
C GLY A 234 4.88 9.40 15.09
N THR A 235 4.88 8.81 16.29
CA THR A 235 4.82 7.35 16.48
C THR A 235 3.54 7.03 17.25
N PHE A 236 2.71 6.14 16.66
CA PHE A 236 1.39 5.81 17.15
C PHE A 236 1.29 4.31 17.40
N GLU A 237 1.01 3.94 18.65
CA GLU A 237 0.78 2.57 19.05
C GLU A 237 -0.72 2.27 19.11
N ILE A 238 -1.15 1.16 18.53
CA ILE A 238 -2.51 0.67 18.63
C ILE A 238 -2.51 -0.54 19.57
N ALA A 239 -3.18 -0.42 20.72
CA ALA A 239 -3.19 -1.46 21.74
C ALA A 239 -3.78 -2.76 21.19
N ASN A 240 -3.05 -3.87 21.37
CA ASN A 240 -3.43 -5.23 20.96
C ASN A 240 -3.69 -5.44 19.46
N ALA A 241 -3.49 -4.45 18.60
CA ALA A 241 -3.61 -4.64 17.17
C ALA A 241 -2.55 -5.63 16.65
N SER A 242 -2.94 -6.44 15.68
CA SER A 242 -2.08 -7.42 15.02
C SER A 242 -1.16 -6.76 13.97
N HIS A 243 -0.53 -7.59 13.13
CA HIS A 243 0.38 -7.12 12.08
C HIS A 243 -0.30 -6.33 10.95
N VAL A 244 -1.63 -6.39 10.84
CA VAL A 244 -2.38 -5.73 9.75
C VAL A 244 -3.34 -4.63 10.27
N PRO A 245 -2.83 -3.60 10.97
CA PRO A 245 -3.69 -2.55 11.53
C PRO A 245 -4.45 -1.78 10.44
N MET A 246 -3.98 -1.74 9.19
CA MET A 246 -4.69 -1.12 8.07
C MET A 246 -5.98 -1.88 7.70
N VAL A 247 -6.15 -3.12 8.18
CA VAL A 247 -7.37 -3.93 8.00
C VAL A 247 -8.29 -3.80 9.23
N SER A 248 -7.74 -4.00 10.43
CA SER A 248 -8.52 -4.05 11.68
C SER A 248 -8.75 -2.67 12.31
N HIS A 249 -7.87 -1.71 12.05
CA HIS A 249 -7.85 -0.36 12.61
C HIS A 249 -7.63 0.69 11.52
N ALA A 250 -8.36 0.55 10.42
CA ALA A 250 -8.22 1.40 9.24
C ALA A 250 -8.34 2.89 9.56
N HIS A 251 -9.25 3.25 10.48
CA HIS A 251 -9.48 4.64 10.87
C HIS A 251 -8.24 5.27 11.54
N GLU A 252 -7.60 4.55 12.46
CA GLU A 252 -6.39 5.01 13.15
C GLU A 252 -5.24 5.17 12.16
N VAL A 253 -5.06 4.21 11.25
CA VAL A 253 -4.04 4.27 10.18
C VAL A 253 -4.31 5.45 9.25
N THR A 254 -5.56 5.65 8.83
CA THR A 254 -5.97 6.79 7.99
C THR A 254 -5.62 8.12 8.67
N ARG A 255 -5.90 8.28 9.96
CA ARG A 255 -5.57 9.49 10.72
C ARG A 255 -4.07 9.81 10.73
N VAL A 256 -3.21 8.79 10.83
CA VAL A 256 -1.75 8.98 10.77
C VAL A 256 -1.32 9.43 9.37
N ILE A 257 -1.88 8.81 8.31
CA ILE A 257 -1.62 9.22 6.93
C ILE A 257 -2.08 10.66 6.70
N GLU A 258 -3.26 11.06 7.20
CA GLU A 258 -3.72 12.45 7.12
C GLU A 258 -2.82 13.41 7.89
N THR A 259 -2.28 13.00 9.04
CA THR A 259 -1.33 13.82 9.80
C THR A 259 -0.07 14.08 8.97
N ALA A 260 0.47 13.05 8.33
CA ALA A 260 1.58 13.20 7.40
C ALA A 260 1.22 14.09 6.20
N ALA A 261 0.02 13.91 5.61
CA ALA A 261 -0.43 14.69 4.46
C ALA A 261 -0.63 16.18 4.80
N ARG A 262 -1.11 16.50 5.98
CA ARG A 262 -1.26 17.90 6.42
C ARG A 262 0.08 18.61 6.68
N SER A 263 1.11 17.89 7.08
CA SER A 263 2.43 18.48 7.33
C SER A 263 3.19 18.88 6.06
N VAL A 264 2.68 18.52 4.88
CA VAL A 264 3.35 18.70 3.56
C VAL A 264 2.54 19.54 2.56
N ARG A 265 1.48 20.18 3.06
CA ARG A 265 0.66 21.15 2.31
C ARG A 265 1.31 22.52 2.27
#